data_399eeda0491096bfb8259589a4b58828
#
_entry.id   399eeda0491096bfb8259589a4b58828
#
_cell.length_a   1.000
_cell.length_b   1.000
_cell.length_c   1.000
_cell.angle_alpha   90.00
_cell.angle_beta   90.00
_cell.angle_gamma   90.00
#
_symmetry.space_group_name_H-M   'P 1'
#
loop_
_entity.id
_entity.type
_entity.pdbx_description
1 polymer ?
#
loop_
_entity_poly.entity_id
_entity_poly.type
_entity_poly.pdbx_seq_one_letter_code
_entity_poly.pdbx_strand_id
1 'polypeptide(L)'
;MKLSIDGIKDKTAWEEAGIKLPAYDVRKVAEDTKASPVWVHFGIGNIFRIFIGGIADSLIEQGVSDKGITCVETFDFDVVDKIYEPFDNLVMAVTLKEDGSTDKRVLGSLTEAVKAQSASKEAWSRLKEIFAXXXXFR
;
A
#
# COMPACT_ATOMS: atom_id res chain seq x y z
N MET A 1 -2.31 11.75 16.10
CA MET A 1 -2.87 10.92 15.02
C MET A 1 -1.98 11.07 13.81
N LYS A 2 -1.27 10.03 13.46
CA LYS A 2 -0.30 10.09 12.38
C LYS A 2 -0.54 8.93 11.41
N LEU A 3 -0.48 9.19 10.11
CA LEU A 3 -0.67 8.14 9.11
C LEU A 3 0.62 7.35 8.97
N SER A 4 0.77 6.36 9.82
CA SER A 4 1.92 5.46 9.85
C SER A 4 1.46 4.16 10.49
N ILE A 5 2.24 3.10 10.31
CA ILE A 5 1.87 1.81 10.88
C ILE A 5 1.79 1.90 12.41
N ASP A 6 2.70 2.64 13.02
CA ASP A 6 2.60 2.85 14.46
C ASP A 6 1.45 3.78 14.82
N GLY A 7 1.20 4.79 14.00
CA GLY A 7 0.16 5.77 14.30
C GLY A 7 -1.24 5.18 14.28
N ILE A 8 -1.49 4.19 13.45
CA ILE A 8 -2.84 3.59 13.39
C ILE A 8 -3.11 2.62 14.54
N LYS A 9 -2.13 2.38 15.40
CA LYS A 9 -2.38 1.58 16.58
C LYS A 9 -3.24 2.31 17.62
N ASP A 10 -3.26 3.64 17.58
CA ASP A 10 -4.12 4.44 18.45
C ASP A 10 -5.52 4.50 17.85
N LYS A 11 -6.22 3.40 17.96
CA LYS A 11 -7.51 3.23 17.27
C LYS A 11 -8.54 4.28 17.69
N THR A 12 -8.51 4.67 18.96
CA THR A 12 -9.51 5.60 19.47
C THR A 12 -9.47 6.93 18.73
N ALA A 13 -8.29 7.47 18.50
CA ALA A 13 -8.18 8.77 17.83
C ALA A 13 -8.74 8.70 16.40
N TRP A 14 -8.45 7.62 15.69
CA TRP A 14 -8.94 7.46 14.32
C TRP A 14 -10.45 7.25 14.28
N GLU A 15 -10.96 6.44 15.20
CA GLU A 15 -12.40 6.19 15.26
C GLU A 15 -13.16 7.47 15.61
N GLU A 16 -12.63 8.26 16.53
CA GLU A 16 -13.27 9.54 16.88
C GLU A 16 -13.28 10.49 15.70
N ALA A 17 -12.29 10.39 14.82
CA ALA A 17 -12.24 11.21 13.61
C ALA A 17 -13.12 10.67 12.49
N GLY A 18 -13.78 9.52 12.70
CA GLY A 18 -14.63 8.93 11.69
C GLY A 18 -13.87 8.21 10.58
N ILE A 19 -12.65 7.76 10.88
CA ILE A 19 -11.81 7.12 9.89
C ILE A 19 -11.69 5.64 10.21
N LYS A 20 -12.05 4.81 9.24
CA LYS A 20 -12.00 3.37 9.42
C LYS A 20 -10.58 2.85 9.21
N LEU A 21 -10.11 2.02 10.09
CA LEU A 21 -8.78 1.43 10.00
C LEU A 21 -8.85 0.00 9.47
N PRO A 22 -7.76 -0.52 8.89
CA PRO A 22 -7.74 -1.92 8.48
C PRO A 22 -8.00 -2.84 9.67
N ALA A 23 -8.81 -3.87 9.45
CA ALA A 23 -9.09 -4.85 10.50
C ALA A 23 -8.00 -5.93 10.57
N TYR A 24 -7.11 -5.96 9.61
CA TYR A 24 -6.03 -6.95 9.58
C TYR A 24 -4.73 -6.34 10.06
N ASP A 25 -3.74 -7.17 10.31
CA ASP A 25 -2.43 -6.75 10.78
C ASP A 25 -1.61 -6.23 9.60
N VAL A 26 -1.57 -4.90 9.45
CA VAL A 26 -0.92 -4.27 8.30
C VAL A 26 0.57 -4.60 8.26
N ARG A 27 1.25 -4.58 9.41
CA ARG A 27 2.68 -4.85 9.45
C ARG A 27 2.97 -6.28 8.97
N LYS A 28 2.17 -7.24 9.42
CA LYS A 28 2.37 -8.62 9.02
C LYS A 28 2.13 -8.80 7.52
N VAL A 29 1.06 -8.20 7.00
CA VAL A 29 0.80 -8.30 5.56
C VAL A 29 1.95 -7.71 4.78
N ALA A 30 2.49 -6.56 5.21
CA ALA A 30 3.59 -5.93 4.51
C ALA A 30 4.84 -6.81 4.55
N GLU A 31 5.16 -7.36 5.72
CA GLU A 31 6.35 -8.20 5.85
C GLU A 31 6.23 -9.47 5.02
N ASP A 32 5.06 -10.11 5.08
CA ASP A 32 4.85 -11.35 4.33
C ASP A 32 4.89 -11.10 2.83
N THR A 33 4.35 -9.97 2.39
CA THR A 33 4.35 -9.64 0.97
C THR A 33 5.77 -9.35 0.48
N LYS A 34 6.55 -8.60 1.27
CA LYS A 34 7.93 -8.33 0.88
C LYS A 34 8.74 -9.61 0.76
N ALA A 35 8.50 -10.55 1.66
CA ALA A 35 9.23 -11.82 1.65
C ALA A 35 8.84 -12.68 0.44
N SER A 36 7.61 -12.57 -0.01
CA SER A 36 7.11 -13.40 -1.11
C SER A 36 6.08 -12.62 -1.93
N PRO A 37 6.53 -11.70 -2.76
CA PRO A 37 5.61 -10.88 -3.55
C PRO A 37 4.78 -11.71 -4.52
N VAL A 38 3.51 -11.37 -4.66
CA VAL A 38 2.61 -12.08 -5.58
C VAL A 38 1.94 -11.16 -6.58
N TRP A 39 1.96 -9.86 -6.33
CA TRP A 39 1.28 -8.90 -7.20
C TRP A 39 2.17 -7.67 -7.29
N VAL A 40 2.77 -7.46 -8.45
CA VAL A 40 3.63 -6.32 -8.70
C VAL A 40 2.92 -5.41 -9.70
N HIS A 41 2.77 -4.14 -9.33
CA HIS A 41 2.03 -3.19 -10.18
C HIS A 41 2.94 -2.03 -10.54
N PHE A 42 3.02 -1.75 -11.83
CA PHE A 42 3.81 -0.63 -12.35
C PHE A 42 2.89 0.55 -12.61
N GLY A 43 3.30 1.73 -12.15
CA GLY A 43 2.48 2.92 -12.25
C GLY A 43 1.61 3.07 -11.01
N ILE A 44 2.03 3.95 -10.09
CA ILE A 44 1.44 3.98 -8.75
C ILE A 44 0.94 5.36 -8.37
N GLY A 45 0.23 6.00 -9.31
CA GLY A 45 -0.36 7.31 -9.07
C GLY A 45 -1.67 7.24 -8.29
N ASN A 46 -2.42 8.35 -8.34
CA ASN A 46 -3.63 8.50 -7.53
C ASN A 46 -4.69 7.43 -7.81
N ILE A 47 -4.95 7.18 -9.08
CA ILE A 47 -6.02 6.23 -9.44
C ILE A 47 -5.66 4.85 -8.92
N PHE A 48 -4.42 4.45 -9.11
CA PHE A 48 -3.97 3.15 -8.61
C PHE A 48 -4.13 3.07 -7.10
N ARG A 49 -3.65 4.10 -6.38
CA ARG A 49 -3.66 4.04 -4.92
C ARG A 49 -5.06 3.83 -4.36
N ILE A 50 -6.03 4.56 -4.89
CA ILE A 50 -7.38 4.53 -4.32
C ILE A 50 -8.18 3.37 -4.89
N PHE A 51 -8.17 3.22 -6.20
CA PHE A 51 -9.03 2.23 -6.85
C PHE A 51 -8.47 0.81 -6.72
N ILE A 52 -7.28 0.58 -7.26
CA ILE A 52 -6.69 -0.75 -7.21
C ILE A 52 -6.30 -1.10 -5.77
N GLY A 53 -5.71 -0.13 -5.08
CA GLY A 53 -5.37 -0.33 -3.67
C GLY A 53 -6.58 -0.64 -2.82
N GLY A 54 -7.71 0.01 -3.12
CA GLY A 54 -8.95 -0.26 -2.40
C GLY A 54 -9.49 -1.66 -2.64
N ILE A 55 -9.41 -2.12 -3.89
CA ILE A 55 -9.83 -3.48 -4.21
C ILE A 55 -8.95 -4.50 -3.48
N ALA A 56 -7.65 -4.31 -3.53
CA ALA A 56 -6.72 -5.22 -2.86
C ALA A 56 -6.96 -5.22 -1.35
N ASP A 57 -7.23 -4.05 -0.78
CA ASP A 57 -7.50 -3.93 0.64
C ASP A 57 -8.75 -4.71 1.02
N SER A 58 -9.78 -4.62 0.20
CA SER A 58 -11.02 -5.37 0.46
C SER A 58 -10.79 -6.87 0.41
N LEU A 59 -9.96 -7.33 -0.52
CA LEU A 59 -9.65 -8.76 -0.60
C LEU A 59 -8.94 -9.24 0.67
N ILE A 60 -8.05 -8.43 1.22
CA ILE A 60 -7.38 -8.79 2.47
C ILE A 60 -8.37 -8.76 3.63
N GLU A 61 -9.21 -7.73 3.69
CA GLU A 61 -10.22 -7.62 4.75
C GLU A 61 -11.15 -8.83 4.78
N GLN A 62 -11.50 -9.34 3.60
CA GLN A 62 -12.42 -10.46 3.49
C GLN A 62 -11.73 -11.81 3.66
N GLY A 63 -10.45 -11.83 3.83
CA GLY A 63 -9.73 -13.07 4.00
C GLY A 63 -9.47 -13.83 2.70
N VAL A 64 -9.74 -13.21 1.56
CA VAL A 64 -9.50 -13.84 0.26
C VAL A 64 -8.01 -13.87 -0.05
N SER A 65 -7.28 -12.85 0.40
CA SER A 65 -5.85 -12.76 0.18
C SER A 65 -5.15 -12.41 1.49
N ASP A 66 -3.93 -12.90 1.67
CA ASP A 66 -3.11 -12.51 2.81
C ASP A 66 -1.89 -11.69 2.39
N LYS A 67 -1.86 -11.28 1.13
CA LYS A 67 -0.76 -10.49 0.58
C LYS A 67 -1.28 -9.22 -0.05
N GLY A 68 -0.45 -8.18 -0.02
CA GLY A 68 -0.77 -6.92 -0.68
C GLY A 68 -0.03 -6.76 -2.00
N ILE A 69 0.12 -5.51 -2.42
CA ILE A 69 0.71 -5.18 -3.71
C ILE A 69 2.10 -4.59 -3.52
N THR A 70 3.04 -5.03 -4.34
CA THR A 70 4.35 -4.41 -4.47
C THR A 70 4.24 -3.35 -5.56
N CYS A 71 4.50 -2.11 -5.21
CA CYS A 71 4.29 -0.96 -6.10
C CYS A 71 5.61 -0.55 -6.74
N VAL A 72 5.58 -0.29 -8.04
CA VAL A 72 6.77 0.11 -8.77
C VAL A 72 6.47 1.37 -9.56
N GLU A 73 7.30 2.39 -9.41
CA GLU A 73 7.18 3.63 -10.16
C GLU A 73 8.30 3.70 -11.19
N THR A 74 7.92 3.98 -12.43
CA THR A 74 8.88 3.99 -13.54
C THR A 74 9.19 5.38 -14.05
N PHE A 75 8.51 6.41 -13.57
CA PHE A 75 8.66 7.75 -14.13
C PHE A 75 8.82 8.82 -13.07
N ASP A 76 7.79 9.04 -12.26
CA ASP A 76 7.79 10.10 -11.25
C ASP A 76 8.26 9.53 -9.92
N PHE A 77 9.57 9.45 -9.76
CA PHE A 77 10.14 8.82 -8.56
C PHE A 77 9.87 9.60 -7.28
N ASP A 78 9.53 10.90 -7.40
CA ASP A 78 9.16 11.68 -6.21
C ASP A 78 7.94 11.10 -5.51
N VAL A 79 7.07 10.41 -6.25
CA VAL A 79 5.89 9.79 -5.65
C VAL A 79 6.30 8.81 -4.55
N VAL A 80 7.35 8.04 -4.78
CA VAL A 80 7.81 7.09 -3.77
C VAL A 80 8.29 7.82 -2.52
N ASP A 81 9.08 8.86 -2.69
CA ASP A 81 9.68 9.57 -1.57
C ASP A 81 8.71 10.44 -0.80
N LYS A 82 7.69 10.99 -1.48
CA LYS A 82 6.83 12.00 -0.88
C LYS A 82 5.45 11.47 -0.51
N ILE A 83 4.97 10.47 -1.23
CA ILE A 83 3.60 9.98 -1.05
C ILE A 83 3.55 8.61 -0.38
N TYR A 84 4.55 7.78 -0.61
CA TYR A 84 4.54 6.43 -0.06
C TYR A 84 5.37 6.30 1.21
N GLU A 85 6.66 6.58 1.12
CA GLU A 85 7.57 6.33 2.24
C GLU A 85 7.22 7.07 3.52
N PRO A 86 6.86 8.36 3.46
CA PRO A 86 6.59 9.08 4.72
C PRO A 86 5.41 8.53 5.49
N PHE A 87 4.54 7.79 4.82
CA PHE A 87 3.31 7.27 5.43
C PHE A 87 3.32 5.75 5.55
N ASP A 88 4.50 5.12 5.50
CA ASP A 88 4.63 3.65 5.57
C ASP A 88 3.77 2.97 4.52
N ASN A 89 3.63 3.61 3.36
CA ASN A 89 2.84 3.12 2.23
C ASN A 89 1.35 3.02 2.52
N LEU A 90 0.88 3.61 3.62
CA LEU A 90 -0.54 3.68 3.91
C LEU A 90 -1.18 4.77 3.07
N VAL A 91 -2.46 4.58 2.77
CA VAL A 91 -3.22 5.52 1.97
C VAL A 91 -4.50 5.89 2.71
N MET A 92 -4.81 7.18 2.71
CA MET A 92 -6.10 7.65 3.23
C MET A 92 -7.05 7.79 2.06
N ALA A 93 -8.06 6.93 2.01
CA ALA A 93 -9.05 6.95 0.95
C ALA A 93 -10.29 7.70 1.43
N VAL A 94 -10.69 8.72 0.68
CA VAL A 94 -11.87 9.51 1.00
C VAL A 94 -12.85 9.38 -0.17
N THR A 95 -14.04 8.85 0.12
CA THR A 95 -15.08 8.69 -0.89
C THR A 95 -16.19 9.70 -0.62
N LEU A 96 -16.46 10.53 -1.61
CA LEU A 96 -17.51 11.52 -1.52
C LEU A 96 -18.81 10.92 -2.05
N LYS A 97 -19.83 10.91 -1.21
CA LYS A 97 -21.10 10.28 -1.57
C LYS A 97 -22.09 11.30 -2.11
N GLU A 98 -23.13 10.78 -2.77
CA GLU A 98 -24.15 11.62 -3.38
C GLU A 98 -24.89 12.50 -2.37
N ASP A 99 -25.04 12.00 -1.15
CA ASP A 99 -25.76 12.75 -0.11
C ASP A 99 -24.87 13.78 0.58
N GLY A 100 -23.65 13.97 0.11
CA GLY A 100 -22.73 14.94 0.67
C GLY A 100 -21.86 14.42 1.80
N SER A 101 -22.13 13.22 2.28
CA SER A 101 -21.28 12.63 3.31
C SER A 101 -20.01 12.05 2.70
N THR A 102 -19.05 11.73 3.57
CA THR A 102 -17.80 11.10 3.12
C THR A 102 -17.56 9.81 3.88
N ASP A 103 -16.98 8.86 3.18
CA ASP A 103 -16.39 7.68 3.79
C ASP A 103 -14.89 7.88 3.82
N LYS A 104 -14.27 7.64 4.97
CA LYS A 104 -12.83 7.79 5.11
C LYS A 104 -12.27 6.49 5.68
N ARG A 105 -11.25 5.97 5.01
CA ARG A 105 -10.60 4.78 5.55
C ARG A 105 -9.14 4.74 5.17
N VAL A 106 -8.37 4.05 5.99
CA VAL A 106 -6.95 3.83 5.73
C VAL A 106 -6.80 2.50 5.01
N LEU A 107 -6.07 2.50 3.91
CA LEU A 107 -5.76 1.30 3.16
C LEU A 107 -4.34 0.85 3.50
N GLY A 108 -4.20 -0.43 3.81
CA GLY A 108 -2.90 -1.01 4.13
C GLY A 108 -2.43 -2.05 3.12
N SER A 109 -3.01 -2.05 1.93
CA SER A 109 -2.75 -3.08 0.93
C SER A 109 -1.50 -2.83 0.09
N LEU A 110 -0.95 -1.61 0.11
CA LEU A 110 0.24 -1.28 -0.65
C LEU A 110 1.43 -1.47 0.27
N THR A 111 2.24 -2.47 0.00
CA THR A 111 3.17 -2.96 1.00
C THR A 111 4.61 -2.51 0.81
N GLU A 112 4.94 -2.06 -0.39
CA GLU A 112 6.29 -1.61 -0.71
C GLU A 112 6.20 -0.73 -1.95
N ALA A 113 7.03 0.31 -2.00
CA ALA A 113 7.11 1.18 -3.18
C ALA A 113 8.55 1.25 -3.61
N VAL A 114 8.81 0.84 -4.85
CA VAL A 114 10.15 0.72 -5.39
C VAL A 114 10.29 1.60 -6.62
N LYS A 115 11.44 2.27 -6.74
CA LYS A 115 11.76 3.05 -7.93
C LYS A 115 12.41 2.16 -8.98
N ALA A 116 11.84 2.12 -10.18
CA ALA A 116 12.46 1.38 -11.29
C ALA A 116 13.52 2.28 -11.92
N GLN A 117 14.60 2.49 -11.20
CA GLN A 117 15.63 3.46 -11.53
C GLN A 117 16.99 2.75 -11.55
N SER A 118 17.50 2.51 -12.73
CA SER A 118 18.74 1.73 -12.85
C SER A 118 19.94 2.41 -12.22
N ALA A 119 19.91 3.75 -12.11
CA ALA A 119 20.99 4.47 -11.46
C ALA A 119 21.05 4.21 -9.95
N SER A 120 19.94 3.77 -9.36
CA SER A 120 19.92 3.40 -7.95
C SER A 120 20.20 1.92 -7.83
N LYS A 121 21.39 1.56 -7.42
CA LYS A 121 21.75 0.15 -7.31
C LYS A 121 20.85 -0.60 -6.34
N GLU A 122 20.53 0.05 -5.23
CA GLU A 122 19.67 -0.58 -4.21
C GLU A 122 18.29 -0.89 -4.76
N ALA A 123 17.65 0.10 -5.40
CA ALA A 123 16.31 -0.09 -5.95
C ALA A 123 16.33 -1.12 -7.07
N TRP A 124 17.33 -1.05 -7.93
CA TRP A 124 17.42 -1.98 -9.04
C TRP A 124 17.64 -3.42 -8.57
N SER A 125 18.47 -3.57 -7.53
CA SER A 125 18.68 -4.89 -6.94
C SER A 125 17.39 -5.43 -6.35
N ARG A 126 16.61 -4.57 -5.70
CA ARG A 126 15.33 -5.03 -5.15
C ARG A 126 14.38 -5.49 -6.24
N LEU A 127 14.34 -4.76 -7.36
CA LEU A 127 13.50 -5.19 -8.49
C LEU A 127 13.92 -6.56 -9.01
N LYS A 128 15.21 -6.78 -9.16
CA LYS A 128 15.69 -8.07 -9.60
C LYS A 128 15.29 -9.17 -8.63
N GLU A 129 15.41 -8.89 -7.35
CA GLU A 129 15.04 -9.84 -6.31
C GLU A 129 13.55 -10.18 -6.38
N ILE A 130 12.70 -9.17 -6.58
CA ILE A 130 11.26 -9.38 -6.67
C ILE A 130 10.93 -10.30 -7.85
N PHE A 131 11.53 -10.06 -8.98
CA PHE A 131 11.22 -10.86 -10.16
C PHE A 131 11.90 -12.24 -10.14
N ALA A 132 13.00 -12.37 -9.48
CA ALA A 132 13.57 -13.69 -9.26
C ALA A 132 12.72 -14.55 -8.33
N UNK A 133 12.31 -13.81 -7.41
CA UNK A 133 11.54 -14.48 -6.43
C UNK A 133 10.18 -14.75 -6.83
N UNK A 134 9.88 -14.02 -7.33
CA UNK A 134 8.64 -13.99 -7.86
C UNK A 134 8.54 -14.92 -8.98
N UNK A 135 9.26 -15.13 -9.18
CA UNK A 135 9.36 -15.99 -10.09
C UNK A 135 8.70 -17.13 -9.89
N UNK A 136 8.43 -17.03 -9.18
CA UNK A 136 7.86 -17.84 -9.01
C UNK A 136 6.70 -17.87 -9.55
N PHE A 137 6.60 -17.42 -10.52
CA PHE A 137 5.40 -17.50 -11.32
C PHE A 137 5.16 -18.96 -11.65
N ARG A 138 4.23 -19.50 -11.00
CA ARG A 138 3.90 -20.89 -11.17
C ARG A 138 2.61 -21.06 -11.92
#